data_c58805e8fc4270b62fae57ceb4db3792
#
_entry.id   c58805e8fc4270b62fae57ceb4db3792
#
_cell.length_a   1.000
_cell.length_b   1.000
_cell.length_c   1.000
_cell.angle_alpha   90.00
_cell.angle_beta   90.00
_cell.angle_gamma   90.00
#
_symmetry.space_group_name_H-M   'P 1'
#
loop_
_entity.id
_entity.type
_entity.pdbx_description
1 polymer ?
#
loop_
_entity_poly.entity_id
_entity_poly.type
_entity_poly.pdbx_seq_one_letter_code
_entity_poly.pdbx_strand_id
1 'polypeptide(L)'
;MFSARVPPLRSNRVARALARLRTAGQSLDDLTISNPSLVGLSYPDRLLDPLAQPAALRYDPAPFGAWAAREAVAAHMAGRGGRVAADRVILTASTSEAYSLLFKLLCDPADLVLVPQPSYPLFEHLTRLDGVVASSYALEYHGRWELNLDSLHRAIEPRARTILLVNPNNPTGSFVRPDELHAARETAARHELAIISDEVFDLYLLDERAPGRSGALVEETD
;
A
#
# COMPACT_ATOMS: atom_id res chain seq x y z
N MET A 1 20.45 -0.49 24.06
CA MET A 1 20.02 0.83 23.57
C MET A 1 19.44 0.63 22.17
N PHE A 2 18.22 1.09 21.91
CA PHE A 2 17.59 0.94 20.59
C PHE A 2 17.95 2.12 19.67
N SER A 3 17.83 1.92 18.36
CA SER A 3 17.98 2.97 17.36
C SER A 3 16.95 4.09 17.58
N ALA A 4 17.29 5.34 17.22
CA ALA A 4 16.35 6.46 17.19
C ALA A 4 15.14 6.24 16.21
N ARG A 5 15.25 5.26 15.32
CA ARG A 5 14.14 4.84 14.43
C ARG A 5 13.03 4.14 15.19
N VAL A 6 13.31 3.55 16.36
CA VAL A 6 12.30 2.88 17.19
C VAL A 6 11.48 3.95 17.92
N PRO A 7 10.16 4.04 17.70
CA PRO A 7 9.33 5.01 18.40
C PRO A 7 9.23 4.67 19.89
N PRO A 8 8.93 5.65 20.75
CA PRO A 8 8.67 5.39 22.15
C PRO A 8 7.51 4.41 22.31
N LEU A 9 7.70 3.32 23.07
CA LEU A 9 6.66 2.34 23.37
C LEU A 9 5.63 2.93 24.36
N ARG A 10 4.77 3.83 23.87
CA ARG A 10 3.69 4.45 24.67
C ARG A 10 2.34 4.04 24.11
N SER A 11 1.48 3.50 24.97
CA SER A 11 0.09 3.25 24.60
C SER A 11 -0.61 4.55 24.21
N ASN A 12 -1.25 4.59 23.04
CA ASN A 12 -2.04 5.73 22.59
C ASN A 12 -3.33 5.88 23.41
N ARG A 13 -4.09 6.97 23.17
CA ARG A 13 -5.34 7.24 23.92
C ARG A 13 -6.38 6.15 23.72
N VAL A 14 -6.53 5.63 22.50
CA VAL A 14 -7.49 4.58 22.15
C VAL A 14 -7.12 3.27 22.86
N ALA A 15 -5.87 2.84 22.78
CA ALA A 15 -5.41 1.63 23.47
C ALA A 15 -5.64 1.69 24.99
N ARG A 16 -5.40 2.86 25.60
CA ARG A 16 -5.67 3.05 27.05
C ARG A 16 -7.17 3.04 27.37
N ALA A 17 -8.01 3.64 26.54
CA ALA A 17 -9.47 3.61 26.70
C ALA A 17 -9.99 2.18 26.58
N LEU A 18 -9.56 1.45 25.55
CA LEU A 18 -9.92 0.05 25.32
C LEU A 18 -9.51 -0.84 26.51
N ALA A 19 -8.30 -0.70 27.02
CA ALA A 19 -7.83 -1.44 28.20
C ALA A 19 -8.70 -1.18 29.42
N ARG A 20 -9.09 0.08 29.69
CA ARG A 20 -9.99 0.43 30.80
C ARG A 20 -11.36 -0.20 30.65
N LEU A 21 -11.97 -0.15 29.47
CA LEU A 21 -13.29 -0.72 29.21
C LEU A 21 -13.28 -2.24 29.37
N ARG A 22 -12.24 -2.91 28.86
CA ARG A 22 -12.04 -4.37 29.06
C ARG A 22 -11.87 -4.74 30.52
N THR A 23 -11.08 -3.97 31.29
CA THR A 23 -10.89 -4.20 32.73
C THR A 23 -12.20 -3.98 33.52
N ALA A 24 -13.06 -3.06 33.06
CA ALA A 24 -14.38 -2.81 33.66
C ALA A 24 -15.43 -3.86 33.25
N GLY A 25 -15.09 -4.87 32.46
CA GLY A 25 -15.99 -5.92 31.98
C GLY A 25 -17.10 -5.42 31.03
N GLN A 26 -16.87 -4.26 30.38
CA GLN A 26 -17.84 -3.72 29.42
C GLN A 26 -17.79 -4.51 28.12
N SER A 27 -18.98 -4.83 27.58
CA SER A 27 -19.08 -5.39 26.23
C SER A 27 -18.66 -4.35 25.19
N LEU A 28 -17.89 -4.79 24.21
CA LEU A 28 -17.39 -3.96 23.13
C LEU A 28 -17.67 -4.65 21.79
N ASP A 29 -18.24 -3.91 20.87
CA ASP A 29 -18.35 -4.34 19.48
C ASP A 29 -17.05 -3.98 18.77
N ASP A 30 -16.26 -5.00 18.40
CA ASP A 30 -14.99 -4.82 17.73
C ASP A 30 -15.19 -4.80 16.21
N LEU A 31 -15.23 -3.60 15.64
CA LEU A 31 -15.37 -3.38 14.19
C LEU A 31 -14.04 -3.45 13.45
N THR A 32 -12.95 -3.82 14.14
CA THR A 32 -11.60 -3.94 13.54
C THR A 32 -11.23 -5.37 13.18
N ILE A 33 -12.13 -6.32 13.34
CA ILE A 33 -11.90 -7.72 12.99
C ILE A 33 -11.81 -7.84 11.47
N SER A 34 -10.60 -8.11 10.97
CA SER A 34 -10.30 -8.27 9.55
C SER A 34 -9.73 -9.65 9.19
N ASN A 35 -9.63 -10.56 10.17
CA ASN A 35 -9.12 -11.91 9.94
C ASN A 35 -10.17 -12.74 9.16
N PRO A 36 -9.88 -13.17 7.91
CA PRO A 36 -10.84 -13.90 7.08
C PRO A 36 -11.37 -15.18 7.74
N SER A 37 -10.52 -15.92 8.43
CA SER A 37 -10.93 -17.17 9.09
C SER A 37 -11.85 -16.96 10.30
N LEU A 38 -11.75 -15.79 10.96
CA LEU A 38 -12.62 -15.45 12.10
C LEU A 38 -14.01 -14.96 11.65
N VAL A 39 -14.13 -14.45 10.43
CA VAL A 39 -15.42 -14.00 9.86
C VAL A 39 -16.10 -15.07 9.00
N GLY A 40 -15.63 -16.31 9.07
CA GLY A 40 -16.29 -17.47 8.46
C GLY A 40 -15.94 -17.68 6.98
N LEU A 41 -14.93 -17.01 6.44
CA LEU A 41 -14.42 -17.30 5.10
C LEU A 41 -13.56 -18.56 5.16
N SER A 42 -13.99 -19.62 4.47
CA SER A 42 -13.25 -20.88 4.38
C SER A 42 -12.28 -20.86 3.20
N TYR A 43 -11.08 -21.37 3.43
CA TYR A 43 -10.12 -21.63 2.37
C TYR A 43 -10.36 -23.02 1.78
N PRO A 44 -10.08 -23.25 0.48
CA PRO A 44 -10.10 -24.58 -0.10
C PRO A 44 -9.13 -25.53 0.63
N ASP A 45 -9.57 -26.75 0.94
CA ASP A 45 -8.76 -27.75 1.67
C ASP A 45 -7.40 -28.03 1.00
N ARG A 46 -7.36 -27.92 -0.33
CA ARG A 46 -6.17 -28.17 -1.15
C ARG A 46 -5.32 -26.95 -1.45
N LEU A 47 -5.56 -25.81 -0.78
CA LEU A 47 -4.81 -24.57 -1.02
C LEU A 47 -3.30 -24.72 -0.85
N LEU A 48 -2.88 -25.59 0.07
CA LEU A 48 -1.47 -25.82 0.38
C LEU A 48 -0.81 -26.94 -0.47
N ASP A 49 -1.56 -27.66 -1.29
CA ASP A 49 -1.02 -28.74 -2.14
C ASP A 49 0.18 -28.30 -3.01
N PRO A 50 0.19 -27.08 -3.59
CA PRO A 50 1.34 -26.61 -4.37
C PRO A 50 2.65 -26.55 -3.56
N LEU A 51 2.57 -26.30 -2.25
CA LEU A 51 3.74 -26.24 -1.37
C LEU A 51 4.31 -27.63 -1.05
N ALA A 52 3.51 -28.69 -1.22
CA ALA A 52 3.91 -30.09 -0.99
C ALA A 52 4.54 -30.76 -2.24
N GLN A 53 4.72 -30.01 -3.33
CA GLN A 53 5.32 -30.56 -4.55
C GLN A 53 6.83 -30.78 -4.40
N PRO A 54 7.40 -31.85 -5.01
CA PRO A 54 8.85 -32.10 -4.97
C PRO A 54 9.70 -30.92 -5.46
N ALA A 55 9.16 -30.10 -6.36
CA ALA A 55 9.82 -28.90 -6.84
C ALA A 55 10.10 -27.88 -5.72
N ALA A 56 9.28 -27.84 -4.67
CA ALA A 56 9.48 -26.95 -3.52
C ALA A 56 10.74 -27.31 -2.69
N LEU A 57 11.27 -28.51 -2.84
CA LEU A 57 12.51 -28.96 -2.18
C LEU A 57 13.78 -28.56 -2.96
N ARG A 58 13.63 -28.05 -4.20
CA ARG A 58 14.78 -27.66 -5.02
C ARG A 58 15.21 -26.26 -4.62
N TYR A 59 16.48 -26.11 -4.29
CA TYR A 59 17.10 -24.80 -4.16
C TYR A 59 17.32 -24.19 -5.56
N ASP A 60 16.55 -23.17 -5.87
CA ASP A 60 16.60 -22.44 -7.14
C ASP A 60 16.47 -20.95 -6.85
N PRO A 61 17.59 -20.27 -6.56
CA PRO A 61 17.57 -18.86 -6.18
C PRO A 61 17.16 -18.00 -7.37
N ALA A 62 16.03 -17.30 -7.23
CA ALA A 62 15.53 -16.35 -8.20
C ALA A 62 15.35 -14.99 -7.51
N PRO A 63 16.31 -14.04 -7.64
CA PRO A 63 16.31 -12.77 -6.89
C PRO A 63 15.02 -11.94 -7.04
N PHE A 64 14.35 -12.04 -8.19
CA PHE A 64 13.08 -11.35 -8.45
C PHE A 64 11.85 -12.24 -8.25
N GLY A 65 12.02 -13.45 -7.73
CA GLY A 65 10.98 -14.46 -7.60
C GLY A 65 10.91 -15.43 -8.77
N ALA A 66 10.32 -16.59 -8.54
CA ALA A 66 10.21 -17.67 -9.55
C ALA A 66 9.51 -17.15 -10.82
N TRP A 67 10.09 -17.47 -11.99
CA TRP A 67 9.60 -16.95 -13.27
C TRP A 67 8.13 -17.29 -13.52
N ALA A 68 7.72 -18.55 -13.27
CA ALA A 68 6.32 -18.96 -13.42
C ALA A 68 5.34 -18.16 -12.53
N ALA A 69 5.77 -17.76 -11.33
CA ALA A 69 4.94 -16.93 -10.46
C ALA A 69 4.85 -15.48 -10.99
N ARG A 70 5.94 -14.95 -11.55
CA ARG A 70 5.95 -13.62 -12.20
C ARG A 70 5.07 -13.60 -13.45
N GLU A 71 5.10 -14.67 -14.26
CA GLU A 71 4.18 -14.85 -15.41
C GLU A 71 2.71 -14.91 -14.95
N ALA A 72 2.42 -15.61 -13.85
CA ALA A 72 1.06 -15.70 -13.31
C ALA A 72 0.55 -14.34 -12.84
N VAL A 73 1.41 -13.51 -12.21
CA VAL A 73 1.08 -12.13 -11.86
C VAL A 73 0.82 -11.28 -13.09
N ALA A 74 1.69 -11.34 -14.10
CA ALA A 74 1.53 -10.60 -15.36
C ALA A 74 0.23 -10.99 -16.07
N ALA A 75 -0.11 -12.28 -16.12
CA ALA A 75 -1.36 -12.79 -16.69
C ALA A 75 -2.59 -12.31 -15.91
N HIS A 76 -2.51 -12.30 -14.57
CA HIS A 76 -3.57 -11.78 -13.72
C HIS A 76 -3.82 -10.29 -13.98
N MET A 77 -2.76 -9.49 -14.07
CA MET A 77 -2.84 -8.06 -14.39
C MET A 77 -3.44 -7.83 -15.78
N ALA A 78 -3.02 -8.61 -16.79
CA ALA A 78 -3.55 -8.52 -18.15
C ALA A 78 -5.06 -8.83 -18.21
N GLY A 79 -5.54 -9.81 -17.44
CA GLY A 79 -6.98 -10.13 -17.33
C GLY A 79 -7.81 -8.99 -16.73
N ARG A 80 -7.18 -7.98 -16.15
CA ARG A 80 -7.80 -6.81 -15.52
C ARG A 80 -7.55 -5.50 -16.27
N GLY A 81 -6.97 -5.58 -17.46
CA GLY A 81 -6.68 -4.41 -18.30
C GLY A 81 -5.30 -3.76 -18.05
N GLY A 82 -4.52 -4.27 -17.09
CA GLY A 82 -3.14 -3.86 -16.89
C GLY A 82 -2.20 -4.53 -17.89
N ARG A 83 -1.12 -3.84 -18.27
CA ARG A 83 -0.09 -4.40 -19.16
C ARG A 83 1.26 -4.37 -18.45
N VAL A 84 1.63 -5.49 -17.85
CA VAL A 84 2.93 -5.65 -17.19
C VAL A 84 3.61 -6.90 -17.72
N ALA A 85 4.81 -6.77 -18.25
CA ALA A 85 5.60 -7.91 -18.66
C ALA A 85 6.18 -8.64 -17.44
N ALA A 86 6.34 -9.95 -17.52
CA ALA A 86 6.81 -10.77 -16.39
C ALA A 86 8.22 -10.37 -15.91
N ASP A 87 9.06 -9.84 -16.78
CA ASP A 87 10.41 -9.35 -16.43
C ASP A 87 10.38 -8.06 -15.59
N ARG A 88 9.27 -7.33 -15.59
CA ARG A 88 9.02 -6.15 -14.75
C ARG A 88 8.34 -6.48 -13.40
N VAL A 89 8.03 -7.74 -13.15
CA VAL A 89 7.43 -8.20 -11.88
C VAL A 89 8.52 -8.62 -10.92
N ILE A 90 8.49 -8.09 -9.70
CA ILE A 90 9.36 -8.50 -8.59
C ILE A 90 8.46 -8.97 -7.45
N LEU A 91 8.70 -10.20 -6.99
CA LEU A 91 7.96 -10.77 -5.86
C LEU A 91 8.65 -10.42 -4.55
N THR A 92 7.87 -9.98 -3.59
CA THR A 92 8.32 -9.67 -2.23
C THR A 92 7.51 -10.48 -1.20
N ALA A 93 8.04 -10.63 0.00
CA ALA A 93 7.34 -11.35 1.07
C ALA A 93 6.11 -10.59 1.58
N SER A 94 6.08 -9.27 1.38
CA SER A 94 4.97 -8.40 1.77
C SER A 94 5.05 -7.04 1.08
N THR A 95 3.94 -6.28 1.09
CA THR A 95 3.95 -4.87 0.68
C THR A 95 4.89 -4.03 1.54
N SER A 96 5.07 -4.36 2.82
CA SER A 96 6.02 -3.66 3.69
C SER A 96 7.47 -3.84 3.23
N GLU A 97 7.85 -5.02 2.75
CA GLU A 97 9.16 -5.25 2.15
C GLU A 97 9.29 -4.47 0.83
N ALA A 98 8.25 -4.48 -0.01
CA ALA A 98 8.23 -3.70 -1.25
C ALA A 98 8.45 -2.21 -0.97
N TYR A 99 7.78 -1.62 0.02
CA TYR A 99 8.01 -0.24 0.45
C TYR A 99 9.47 0.00 0.87
N SER A 100 10.02 -0.88 1.69
CA SER A 100 11.41 -0.76 2.16
C SER A 100 12.41 -0.80 1.01
N LEU A 101 12.18 -1.66 0.01
CA LEU A 101 13.01 -1.71 -1.20
C LEU A 101 12.87 -0.45 -2.06
N LEU A 102 11.63 0.02 -2.27
CA LEU A 102 11.36 1.22 -3.05
C LEU A 102 11.92 2.48 -2.39
N PHE A 103 11.79 2.62 -1.07
CA PHE A 103 12.37 3.76 -0.35
C PHE A 103 13.90 3.79 -0.46
N LYS A 104 14.57 2.62 -0.37
CA LYS A 104 16.02 2.54 -0.57
C LYS A 104 16.46 2.80 -2.01
N LEU A 105 15.61 2.48 -2.98
CA LEU A 105 15.89 2.72 -4.39
C LEU A 105 15.70 4.20 -4.78
N LEU A 106 14.69 4.86 -4.24
CA LEU A 106 14.21 6.16 -4.69
C LEU A 106 14.64 7.32 -3.80
N CYS A 107 15.02 7.05 -2.55
CA CYS A 107 15.25 8.08 -1.53
C CYS A 107 16.60 7.90 -0.83
N ASP A 108 17.25 9.02 -0.57
CA ASP A 108 18.36 9.11 0.37
C ASP A 108 17.84 9.30 1.81
N PRO A 109 18.66 9.07 2.84
CA PRO A 109 18.26 9.34 4.22
C PRO A 109 17.75 10.76 4.43
N ALA A 110 16.60 10.89 5.10
CA ALA A 110 15.85 12.11 5.35
C ALA A 110 15.20 12.77 4.09
N ASP A 111 15.14 12.08 2.95
CA ASP A 111 14.27 12.50 1.86
C ASP A 111 12.81 12.29 2.20
N LEU A 112 11.92 13.03 1.51
CA LEU A 112 10.51 13.04 1.79
C LEU A 112 9.75 12.08 0.86
N VAL A 113 8.85 11.31 1.47
CA VAL A 113 7.81 10.52 0.79
C VAL A 113 6.48 11.20 1.06
N LEU A 114 5.79 11.67 0.02
CA LEU A 114 4.49 12.31 0.15
C LEU A 114 3.43 11.23 0.34
N VAL A 115 2.73 11.25 1.48
CA VAL A 115 1.75 10.22 1.86
C VAL A 115 0.36 10.80 2.01
N PRO A 116 -0.71 10.10 1.58
CA PRO A 116 -2.07 10.60 1.73
C PRO A 116 -2.50 10.58 3.21
N GLN A 117 -3.38 11.52 3.60
CA GLN A 117 -3.98 11.57 4.93
C GLN A 117 -5.47 11.94 4.83
N PRO A 118 -6.40 11.09 5.38
CA PRO A 118 -6.15 9.86 6.13
C PRO A 118 -5.64 8.72 5.25
N SER A 119 -4.77 7.87 5.82
CA SER A 119 -4.27 6.67 5.14
C SER A 119 -3.80 5.62 6.15
N TYR A 120 -3.14 4.58 5.63
CA TYR A 120 -2.68 3.44 6.41
C TYR A 120 -1.66 3.87 7.48
N PRO A 121 -1.93 3.62 8.77
CA PRO A 121 -1.11 4.16 9.87
C PRO A 121 0.33 3.66 9.90
N LEU A 122 0.64 2.59 9.16
CA LEU A 122 1.98 1.98 9.16
C LEU A 122 3.00 2.81 8.37
N PHE A 123 2.58 3.72 7.50
CA PHE A 123 3.51 4.52 6.69
C PHE A 123 4.50 5.32 7.54
N GLU A 124 4.07 5.91 8.65
CA GLU A 124 4.97 6.62 9.56
C GLU A 124 6.06 5.70 10.12
N HIS A 125 5.73 4.44 10.40
CA HIS A 125 6.68 3.46 10.90
C HIS A 125 7.62 2.97 9.80
N LEU A 126 7.11 2.66 8.62
CA LEU A 126 7.90 2.19 7.48
C LEU A 126 8.93 3.24 7.05
N THR A 127 8.48 4.49 6.83
CA THR A 127 9.38 5.58 6.46
C THR A 127 10.46 5.81 7.51
N ARG A 128 10.08 5.81 8.79
CA ARG A 128 11.04 5.98 9.89
C ARG A 128 12.09 4.85 9.94
N LEU A 129 11.67 3.59 9.75
CA LEU A 129 12.58 2.45 9.78
C LEU A 129 13.59 2.51 8.64
N ASP A 130 13.19 2.98 7.47
CA ASP A 130 14.07 3.15 6.31
C ASP A 130 14.84 4.49 6.31
N GLY A 131 14.60 5.34 7.31
CA GLY A 131 15.33 6.60 7.49
C GLY A 131 14.88 7.72 6.57
N VAL A 132 13.72 7.58 5.94
CA VAL A 132 13.04 8.63 5.15
C VAL A 132 11.95 9.29 5.98
N VAL A 133 11.38 10.40 5.51
CA VAL A 133 10.39 11.19 6.24
C VAL A 133 9.06 11.20 5.50
N ALA A 134 7.98 10.85 6.20
CA ALA A 134 6.64 11.01 5.65
C ALA A 134 6.21 12.48 5.71
N SER A 135 5.85 13.07 4.56
CA SER A 135 5.20 14.38 4.44
C SER A 135 3.77 14.18 3.96
N SER A 136 2.79 14.63 4.74
CA SER A 136 1.39 14.32 4.44
C SER A 136 0.77 15.32 3.48
N TYR A 137 -0.05 14.84 2.53
CA TYR A 137 -1.02 15.61 1.78
C TYR A 137 -2.45 15.14 2.09
N ALA A 138 -3.43 16.05 2.00
CA ALA A 138 -4.79 15.77 2.43
C ALA A 138 -5.61 15.01 1.36
N LEU A 139 -6.40 14.03 1.81
CA LEU A 139 -7.63 13.61 1.14
C LEU A 139 -8.79 14.33 1.80
N GLU A 140 -9.72 14.88 1.03
CA GLU A 140 -10.87 15.63 1.52
C GLU A 140 -12.19 14.98 1.11
N TYR A 141 -13.20 15.14 1.96
CA TYR A 141 -14.53 14.56 1.71
C TYR A 141 -15.52 15.62 1.25
N HIS A 142 -15.94 15.53 -0.02
CA HIS A 142 -16.95 16.40 -0.64
C HIS A 142 -18.10 15.56 -1.22
N GLY A 143 -18.72 14.71 -0.37
CA GLY A 143 -19.66 13.67 -0.82
C GLY A 143 -18.96 12.39 -1.29
N ARG A 144 -17.68 12.47 -1.63
CA ARG A 144 -16.71 11.40 -1.83
C ARG A 144 -15.34 11.85 -1.34
N TRP A 145 -14.42 10.93 -1.13
CA TRP A 145 -13.03 11.27 -0.84
C TRP A 145 -12.29 11.62 -2.13
N GLU A 146 -11.55 12.70 -2.09
CA GLU A 146 -10.81 13.28 -3.22
C GLU A 146 -9.40 13.67 -2.81
N LEU A 147 -8.48 13.62 -3.76
CA LEU A 147 -7.12 14.11 -3.57
C LEU A 147 -7.11 15.65 -3.60
N ASN A 148 -6.66 16.27 -2.50
CA ASN A 148 -6.49 17.73 -2.47
C ASN A 148 -5.15 18.11 -3.13
N LEU A 149 -5.21 18.55 -4.40
CA LEU A 149 -4.04 18.92 -5.18
C LEU A 149 -3.27 20.11 -4.58
N ASP A 150 -3.95 21.08 -4.01
CA ASP A 150 -3.29 22.22 -3.34
C ASP A 150 -2.49 21.75 -2.13
N SER A 151 -3.03 20.80 -1.37
CA SER A 151 -2.31 20.17 -0.26
C SER A 151 -1.11 19.37 -0.74
N LEU A 152 -1.27 18.62 -1.84
CA LEU A 152 -0.15 17.89 -2.46
C LEU A 152 0.95 18.86 -2.89
N HIS A 153 0.62 19.93 -3.59
CA HIS A 153 1.60 20.92 -4.02
C HIS A 153 2.33 21.59 -2.82
N ARG A 154 1.60 21.90 -1.73
CA ARG A 154 2.22 22.45 -0.51
C ARG A 154 3.13 21.48 0.22
N ALA A 155 2.90 20.18 0.06
CA ALA A 155 3.74 19.14 0.68
C ALA A 155 5.06 18.89 -0.08
N ILE A 156 5.19 19.41 -1.31
CA ILE A 156 6.40 19.26 -2.12
C ILE A 156 7.46 20.23 -1.62
N GLU A 157 8.52 19.67 -1.09
CA GLU A 157 9.73 20.37 -0.66
C GLU A 157 10.94 19.91 -1.49
N PRO A 158 12.09 20.58 -1.43
CA PRO A 158 13.28 20.24 -2.25
C PRO A 158 13.78 18.77 -2.07
N ARG A 159 13.45 18.16 -0.95
CA ARG A 159 13.82 16.77 -0.64
C ARG A 159 12.71 15.76 -0.93
N ALA A 160 11.60 16.16 -1.53
CA ALA A 160 10.57 15.24 -1.98
C ALA A 160 11.10 14.34 -3.11
N ARG A 161 10.82 13.04 -3.04
CA ARG A 161 11.24 12.04 -4.03
C ARG A 161 10.10 11.23 -4.59
N THR A 162 9.06 11.01 -3.79
CA THR A 162 7.96 10.13 -4.23
C THR A 162 6.61 10.68 -3.79
N ILE A 163 5.60 10.41 -4.60
CA ILE A 163 4.18 10.54 -4.25
C ILE A 163 3.64 9.12 -4.06
N LEU A 164 3.12 8.82 -2.88
CA LEU A 164 2.45 7.56 -2.60
C LEU A 164 0.94 7.73 -2.81
N LEU A 165 0.36 6.93 -3.69
CA LEU A 165 -1.07 6.76 -3.87
C LEU A 165 -1.50 5.41 -3.26
N VAL A 166 -2.65 5.36 -2.59
CA VAL A 166 -3.23 4.11 -2.07
C VAL A 166 -4.58 3.92 -2.74
N ASN A 167 -4.72 2.86 -3.54
CA ASN A 167 -5.83 2.70 -4.49
C ASN A 167 -6.39 1.26 -4.53
N PRO A 168 -7.50 0.97 -3.83
CA PRO A 168 -8.29 1.89 -3.00
C PRO A 168 -7.59 2.26 -1.69
N ASN A 169 -7.87 3.46 -1.19
CA ASN A 169 -7.24 3.96 0.03
C ASN A 169 -7.81 3.28 1.29
N ASN A 170 -6.94 2.97 2.23
CA ASN A 170 -7.29 2.52 3.57
C ASN A 170 -7.03 3.69 4.56
N PRO A 171 -8.04 4.25 5.28
CA PRO A 171 -9.33 3.61 5.59
C PRO A 171 -10.54 4.10 4.78
N THR A 172 -10.39 4.99 3.81
CA THR A 172 -11.52 5.66 3.17
C THR A 172 -12.27 4.79 2.15
N GLY A 173 -11.61 3.75 1.62
CA GLY A 173 -12.15 2.91 0.55
C GLY A 173 -12.23 3.62 -0.82
N SER A 174 -11.69 4.83 -0.93
CA SER A 174 -11.76 5.63 -2.16
C SER A 174 -10.76 5.17 -3.20
N PHE A 175 -11.17 5.22 -4.45
CA PHE A 175 -10.30 5.03 -5.60
C PHE A 175 -9.80 6.37 -6.12
N VAL A 176 -8.55 6.41 -6.57
CA VAL A 176 -7.99 7.53 -7.32
C VAL A 176 -8.67 7.58 -8.70
N ARG A 177 -9.23 8.73 -9.05
CA ARG A 177 -9.91 8.91 -10.34
C ARG A 177 -8.91 9.20 -11.46
N PRO A 178 -9.31 9.01 -12.74
CA PRO A 178 -8.44 9.30 -13.88
C PRO A 178 -7.95 10.74 -13.91
N ASP A 179 -8.81 11.72 -13.57
CA ASP A 179 -8.46 13.14 -13.49
C ASP A 179 -7.46 13.44 -12.35
N GLU A 180 -7.67 12.84 -11.18
CA GLU A 180 -6.76 12.94 -10.04
C GLU A 180 -5.40 12.29 -10.35
N LEU A 181 -5.41 11.10 -10.97
CA LEU A 181 -4.19 10.43 -11.41
C LEU A 181 -3.42 11.25 -12.44
N HIS A 182 -4.13 11.82 -13.42
CA HIS A 182 -3.52 12.69 -14.43
C HIS A 182 -2.82 13.88 -13.76
N ALA A 183 -3.50 14.58 -12.85
CA ALA A 183 -2.94 15.69 -12.10
C ALA A 183 -1.74 15.29 -11.22
N ALA A 184 -1.81 14.12 -10.57
CA ALA A 184 -0.69 13.59 -9.79
C ALA A 184 0.52 13.26 -10.68
N ARG A 185 0.31 12.68 -11.87
CA ARG A 185 1.35 12.41 -12.86
C ARG A 185 2.00 13.69 -13.40
N GLU A 186 1.21 14.70 -13.74
CA GLU A 186 1.73 16.02 -14.15
C GLU A 186 2.58 16.66 -13.05
N THR A 187 2.09 16.59 -11.80
CA THR A 187 2.81 17.09 -10.64
C THR A 187 4.13 16.32 -10.45
N ALA A 188 4.09 15.01 -10.51
CA ALA A 188 5.28 14.16 -10.40
C ALA A 188 6.31 14.47 -11.50
N ALA A 189 5.87 14.58 -12.75
CA ALA A 189 6.75 14.92 -13.87
C ALA A 189 7.39 16.30 -13.73
N ARG A 190 6.61 17.31 -13.29
CA ARG A 190 7.10 18.68 -13.09
C ARG A 190 8.17 18.79 -12.00
N HIS A 191 8.08 17.96 -10.97
CA HIS A 191 8.94 17.98 -9.80
C HIS A 191 9.94 16.83 -9.74
N GLU A 192 10.04 16.02 -10.81
CA GLU A 192 10.93 14.84 -10.92
C GLU A 192 10.70 13.84 -9.78
N LEU A 193 9.43 13.61 -9.41
CA LEU A 193 9.02 12.67 -8.36
C LEU A 193 8.60 11.33 -8.97
N ALA A 194 8.92 10.23 -8.30
CA ALA A 194 8.35 8.93 -8.62
C ALA A 194 6.93 8.81 -8.03
N ILE A 195 6.07 8.01 -8.66
CA ILE A 195 4.78 7.61 -8.09
C ILE A 195 4.86 6.16 -7.65
N ILE A 196 4.49 5.90 -6.40
CA ILE A 196 4.27 4.55 -5.87
C ILE A 196 2.77 4.38 -5.70
N SER A 197 2.19 3.34 -6.33
CA SER A 197 0.78 2.97 -6.15
C SER A 197 0.67 1.70 -5.30
N ASP A 198 0.03 1.82 -4.14
CA ASP A 198 -0.35 0.66 -3.32
C ASP A 198 -1.75 0.21 -3.72
N GLU A 199 -1.84 -0.97 -4.31
CA GLU A 199 -3.08 -1.55 -4.83
C GLU A 199 -3.47 -2.83 -4.09
N VAL A 200 -3.04 -2.99 -2.84
CA VAL A 200 -3.29 -4.20 -2.03
C VAL A 200 -4.79 -4.55 -1.91
N PHE A 201 -5.67 -3.56 -2.00
CA PHE A 201 -7.12 -3.72 -1.89
C PHE A 201 -7.86 -3.61 -3.23
N ASP A 202 -7.20 -3.64 -4.36
CA ASP A 202 -7.80 -3.43 -5.68
C ASP A 202 -8.88 -4.46 -6.04
N LEU A 203 -8.88 -5.64 -5.40
CA LEU A 203 -9.88 -6.70 -5.54
C LEU A 203 -11.16 -6.46 -4.71
N TYR A 204 -11.13 -5.53 -3.73
CA TYR A 204 -12.25 -5.28 -2.82
C TYR A 204 -13.17 -4.18 -3.37
N LEU A 205 -13.85 -4.47 -4.46
CA LEU A 205 -14.81 -3.57 -5.06
C LEU A 205 -16.16 -3.69 -4.33
N LEU A 206 -16.61 -2.62 -3.68
CA LEU A 206 -17.93 -2.55 -3.05
C LEU A 206 -19.04 -2.20 -4.08
N ASP A 207 -18.69 -1.51 -5.16
CA ASP A 207 -19.58 -1.18 -6.28
C ASP A 207 -18.85 -1.41 -7.60
N GLU A 208 -19.33 -2.36 -8.39
CA GLU A 208 -18.78 -2.65 -9.71
C GLU A 208 -18.95 -1.51 -10.72
N ARG A 209 -19.84 -0.56 -10.45
CA ARG A 209 -20.12 0.62 -11.27
C ARG A 209 -19.37 1.86 -10.83
N ALA A 210 -18.57 1.79 -9.75
CA ALA A 210 -17.87 2.94 -9.25
C ALA A 210 -16.96 3.55 -10.34
N PRO A 211 -17.12 4.85 -10.67
CA PRO A 211 -16.20 5.53 -11.57
C PRO A 211 -14.80 5.56 -10.94
N GLY A 212 -13.79 5.17 -11.67
CA GLY A 212 -12.43 5.03 -11.19
C GLY A 212 -11.95 3.58 -11.11
N ARG A 213 -12.74 2.63 -11.59
CA ARG A 213 -12.34 1.26 -11.86
C ARG A 213 -11.31 1.23 -12.99
N SER A 214 -10.19 1.83 -12.77
CA SER A 214 -9.01 1.54 -13.53
C SER A 214 -8.35 0.36 -12.82
N GLY A 215 -8.27 -0.75 -13.50
CA GLY A 215 -7.28 -1.76 -13.17
C GLY A 215 -5.95 -1.06 -12.98
N ALA A 216 -5.01 -1.71 -12.35
CA ALA A 216 -3.70 -1.18 -11.98
C ALA A 216 -3.38 0.20 -12.60
N LEU A 217 -3.03 1.19 -11.77
CA LEU A 217 -2.59 2.52 -12.27
C LEU A 217 -1.34 2.42 -13.16
N VAL A 218 -0.88 1.21 -13.40
CA VAL A 218 0.27 0.88 -14.25
C VAL A 218 -0.20 0.87 -15.70
N GLU A 219 0.11 1.94 -16.41
CA GLU A 219 0.21 1.93 -17.87
C GLU A 219 1.67 1.62 -18.23
N GLU A 220 1.84 0.76 -19.24
CA GLU A 220 3.15 0.58 -19.86
C GLU A 220 3.60 1.95 -20.43
N THR A 221 4.54 2.58 -19.75
CA THR A 221 5.32 3.66 -20.37
C THR A 221 6.48 2.99 -21.07
N ASP A 222 6.54 3.15 -22.39
CA ASP A 222 7.68 2.76 -23.23
C ASP A 222 9.02 3.29 -22.72
#